data_91f52560284902e70d948fda3d7fc58b
#
_entry.id   91f52560284902e70d948fda3d7fc58b
#
_cell.length_a   1.000
_cell.length_b   1.000
_cell.length_c   1.000
_cell.angle_alpha   90.00
_cell.angle_beta   90.00
_cell.angle_gamma   90.00
#
_symmetry.space_group_name_H-M   'P 1'
#
loop_
_entity.id
_entity.type
_entity.pdbx_description
1 polymer ?
#
loop_
_entity_poly.entity_id
_entity_poly.type
_entity_poly.pdbx_seq_one_letter_code
_entity_poly.pdbx_strand_id
1 'polypeptide(L)'
;MVNEKYQLWCEKAVADPDLVKELASIKEDEAAISDAFYKDLEFGTGGLRGVIGAGTNRMNIYTVGKASQGLAAYVNSVKQNGKIAVAYDSRIKSELFARTAASVFAANGIKVYIYKELMPTPMLSYAVRRLGCDAGVVVTASHNPAKYNGYKAYGPDGCQLGLEAADYVLSIMNKVDIFDEVKTVDFDTAVKNGSIEFIGDDVIEDYLNCVLACRVAPEADVKSLKVIYTPLHGSGNKPVRSILRKIGVENVTVVPEQELPNGNFPTAPYPNPEIRQAFECALKLAETVKPDLLLATDPDCDRVGIAVNTGDDYKLLSGNDVGALLLDFVLSRRKENGTLPEKPIAVKTIVTTELCRKIAADYGCELRDVLTGFKFIGEQITQLEEKDEENRFVFGFEESYGYLGGTYVRDKDAVIASMLICEMVAFYKAKGLLLTDVLEELYKKYGYYFCSQKSFTCEGESGMKRIAGIMDTLRSEAPAEIAGERVVRADDYEKSVSRNLENGTESKITLPVSNVLCYYMADGSSLIVRPSGTEPKIKLYIGSVGVTEEDAIAKRTALEESGTKLLGF
;
A
#
# COMPACT_ATOMS: atom_id res chain seq x y z
N MET A 1 -36.95 5.16 -1.53
CA MET A 1 -35.63 5.00 -0.82
C MET A 1 -34.51 5.90 -1.38
N VAL A 2 -34.05 5.76 -2.65
CA VAL A 2 -32.97 6.59 -3.21
C VAL A 2 -33.36 8.08 -3.25
N ASN A 3 -34.49 8.41 -3.83
CA ASN A 3 -35.01 9.79 -3.92
C ASN A 3 -35.28 10.42 -2.54
N GLU A 4 -35.75 9.67 -1.57
CA GLU A 4 -35.96 10.14 -0.20
C GLU A 4 -34.61 10.49 0.47
N LYS A 5 -33.60 9.64 0.30
CA LYS A 5 -32.24 9.94 0.77
C LYS A 5 -31.69 11.23 0.11
N TYR A 6 -31.84 11.37 -1.21
CA TYR A 6 -31.43 12.57 -1.94
C TYR A 6 -32.13 13.83 -1.41
N GLN A 7 -33.45 13.81 -1.21
CA GLN A 7 -34.18 14.96 -0.66
C GLN A 7 -33.70 15.33 0.74
N LEU A 8 -33.54 14.33 1.63
CA LEU A 8 -32.99 14.54 2.97
C LEU A 8 -31.60 15.20 2.93
N TRP A 9 -30.75 14.77 1.99
CA TRP A 9 -29.41 15.37 1.81
C TRP A 9 -29.51 16.82 1.31
N CYS A 10 -30.43 17.14 0.41
CA CYS A 10 -30.66 18.53 -0.02
C CYS A 10 -31.05 19.44 1.15
N GLU A 11 -31.78 18.91 2.13
CA GLU A 11 -32.21 19.67 3.31
C GLU A 11 -31.13 19.78 4.38
N LYS A 12 -30.38 18.71 4.66
CA LYS A 12 -29.48 18.61 5.81
C LYS A 12 -27.99 18.79 5.48
N ALA A 13 -27.54 18.46 4.25
CA ALA A 13 -26.13 18.50 3.88
C ALA A 13 -25.64 19.90 3.47
N VAL A 14 -25.77 20.86 4.37
CA VAL A 14 -25.53 22.29 4.11
C VAL A 14 -24.17 22.81 4.59
N ALA A 15 -23.40 22.00 5.34
CA ALA A 15 -22.14 22.46 5.94
C ALA A 15 -20.97 22.57 4.95
N ASP A 16 -21.03 21.89 3.80
CA ASP A 16 -20.05 22.02 2.71
C ASP A 16 -20.73 22.64 1.48
N PRO A 17 -20.40 23.87 1.07
CA PRO A 17 -21.00 24.55 -0.07
C PRO A 17 -20.83 23.81 -1.41
N ASP A 18 -19.80 22.98 -1.56
CA ASP A 18 -19.58 22.20 -2.79
C ASP A 18 -20.61 21.09 -2.90
N LEU A 19 -20.97 20.43 -1.79
CA LEU A 19 -22.02 19.41 -1.77
C LEU A 19 -23.39 20.01 -2.10
N VAL A 20 -23.69 21.22 -1.59
CA VAL A 20 -24.94 21.94 -1.90
C VAL A 20 -25.05 22.20 -3.40
N LYS A 21 -23.95 22.67 -4.03
CA LYS A 21 -23.91 22.91 -5.49
C LYS A 21 -24.08 21.63 -6.28
N GLU A 22 -23.39 20.55 -5.86
CA GLU A 22 -23.44 19.25 -6.53
C GLU A 22 -24.86 18.65 -6.45
N LEU A 23 -25.49 18.64 -5.26
CA LEU A 23 -26.88 18.18 -5.09
C LEU A 23 -27.86 18.95 -5.99
N ALA A 24 -27.68 20.26 -6.09
CA ALA A 24 -28.51 21.07 -7.00
C ALA A 24 -28.26 20.72 -8.47
N SER A 25 -27.03 20.40 -8.86
CA SER A 25 -26.66 20.10 -10.25
C SER A 25 -27.20 18.76 -10.75
N ILE A 26 -27.33 17.76 -9.86
CA ILE A 26 -27.81 16.41 -10.22
C ILE A 26 -29.33 16.25 -10.10
N LYS A 27 -30.08 17.30 -9.75
CA LYS A 27 -31.49 17.26 -9.44
C LYS A 27 -32.36 16.54 -10.49
N GLU A 28 -32.06 16.73 -11.76
CA GLU A 28 -32.79 16.15 -12.90
C GLU A 28 -32.08 14.89 -13.47
N ASP A 29 -30.99 14.44 -12.85
CA ASP A 29 -30.18 13.28 -13.30
C ASP A 29 -30.43 12.08 -12.37
N GLU A 30 -31.42 11.26 -12.71
CA GLU A 30 -31.77 10.06 -11.94
C GLU A 30 -30.61 9.05 -11.85
N ALA A 31 -29.76 8.96 -12.87
CA ALA A 31 -28.63 8.05 -12.87
C ALA A 31 -27.55 8.53 -11.89
N ALA A 32 -27.24 9.83 -11.88
CA ALA A 32 -26.32 10.42 -10.93
C ALA A 32 -26.84 10.32 -9.48
N ILE A 33 -28.13 10.59 -9.26
CA ILE A 33 -28.78 10.42 -7.94
C ILE A 33 -28.69 8.95 -7.50
N SER A 34 -29.02 8.01 -8.39
CA SER A 34 -28.93 6.58 -8.07
C SER A 34 -27.51 6.19 -7.68
N ASP A 35 -26.49 6.58 -8.46
CA ASP A 35 -25.10 6.26 -8.20
C ASP A 35 -24.58 6.84 -6.87
N ALA A 36 -25.06 8.02 -6.49
CA ALA A 36 -24.66 8.67 -5.23
C ALA A 36 -25.34 8.07 -3.99
N PHE A 37 -26.55 7.45 -4.12
CA PHE A 37 -27.40 7.09 -2.98
C PHE A 37 -27.87 5.62 -2.94
N TYR A 38 -27.51 4.76 -3.92
CA TYR A 38 -28.01 3.37 -3.97
C TYR A 38 -27.53 2.50 -2.81
N LYS A 39 -26.40 2.83 -2.21
CA LYS A 39 -25.84 2.19 -1.02
C LYS A 39 -25.11 3.21 -0.12
N ASP A 40 -24.74 2.78 1.05
CA ASP A 40 -23.84 3.53 1.92
C ASP A 40 -22.39 3.10 1.63
N LEU A 41 -21.42 4.00 1.85
CA LEU A 41 -20.01 3.70 1.72
C LEU A 41 -19.59 2.74 2.84
N GLU A 42 -19.02 1.60 2.47
CA GLU A 42 -18.66 0.53 3.39
C GLU A 42 -17.30 0.80 4.04
N PHE A 43 -17.21 0.55 5.34
CA PHE A 43 -15.96 0.52 6.07
C PHE A 43 -15.31 -0.86 5.86
N GLY A 44 -14.62 -1.05 4.73
CA GLY A 44 -14.03 -2.32 4.33
C GLY A 44 -13.07 -2.91 5.38
N THR A 45 -11.95 -3.45 4.97
CA THR A 45 -10.98 -4.10 5.86
C THR A 45 -10.17 -3.14 6.74
N GLY A 46 -10.67 -1.95 7.03
CA GLY A 46 -10.03 -0.96 7.90
C GLY A 46 -10.09 0.47 7.36
N GLY A 47 -11.16 0.83 6.62
CA GLY A 47 -11.34 2.20 6.15
C GLY A 47 -12.34 2.37 5.02
N LEU A 48 -12.54 3.60 4.60
CA LEU A 48 -13.40 4.00 3.49
C LEU A 48 -12.56 4.30 2.24
N ARG A 49 -13.13 4.07 1.07
CA ARG A 49 -12.62 4.59 -0.21
C ARG A 49 -13.79 4.84 -1.16
N GLY A 50 -13.83 6.02 -1.75
CA GLY A 50 -14.90 6.37 -2.68
C GLY A 50 -14.59 7.62 -3.51
N VAL A 51 -15.47 7.91 -4.45
CA VAL A 51 -15.45 9.17 -5.19
C VAL A 51 -15.84 10.31 -4.23
N ILE A 52 -15.15 11.45 -4.33
CA ILE A 52 -15.48 12.67 -3.58
C ILE A 52 -16.79 13.23 -4.12
N GLY A 53 -17.72 13.58 -3.24
CA GLY A 53 -18.98 14.21 -3.67
C GLY A 53 -20.13 14.05 -2.68
N ALA A 54 -21.29 14.49 -3.09
CA ALA A 54 -22.54 14.41 -2.32
C ALA A 54 -23.16 13.02 -2.40
N GLY A 55 -23.60 12.49 -1.25
CA GLY A 55 -24.30 11.22 -1.16
C GLY A 55 -23.71 10.23 -0.17
N THR A 56 -24.47 9.17 0.10
CA THR A 56 -24.10 8.13 1.06
C THR A 56 -23.02 7.19 0.52
N ASN A 57 -22.91 7.07 -0.82
CA ASN A 57 -21.88 6.28 -1.52
C ASN A 57 -20.70 7.16 -2.00
N ARG A 58 -20.40 8.23 -1.28
CA ARG A 58 -19.36 9.21 -1.62
C ARG A 58 -18.51 9.56 -0.41
N MET A 59 -17.26 9.99 -0.67
CA MET A 59 -16.40 10.60 0.34
C MET A 59 -16.78 12.07 0.52
N ASN A 60 -17.20 12.42 1.70
CA ASN A 60 -17.55 13.79 2.11
C ASN A 60 -17.45 13.94 3.63
N ILE A 61 -17.67 15.16 4.15
CA ILE A 61 -17.57 15.45 5.58
C ILE A 61 -18.54 14.63 6.44
N TYR A 62 -19.71 14.25 5.90
CA TYR A 62 -20.71 13.48 6.63
C TYR A 62 -20.33 11.99 6.71
N THR A 63 -19.90 11.39 5.61
CA THR A 63 -19.46 9.97 5.61
C THR A 63 -18.17 9.78 6.39
N VAL A 64 -17.24 10.74 6.32
CA VAL A 64 -16.03 10.78 7.16
C VAL A 64 -16.39 10.98 8.64
N GLY A 65 -17.32 11.88 8.95
CA GLY A 65 -17.82 12.11 10.30
C GLY A 65 -18.44 10.83 10.89
N LYS A 66 -19.28 10.15 10.12
CA LYS A 66 -19.94 8.88 10.52
C LYS A 66 -18.91 7.78 10.82
N ALA A 67 -17.89 7.63 9.96
CA ALA A 67 -16.80 6.68 10.18
C ALA A 67 -15.97 7.03 11.43
N SER A 68 -15.68 8.31 11.62
CA SER A 68 -14.96 8.80 12.79
C SER A 68 -15.76 8.62 14.08
N GLN A 69 -17.09 8.77 14.05
CA GLN A 69 -17.97 8.46 15.17
C GLN A 69 -17.92 6.97 15.53
N GLY A 70 -17.90 6.09 14.52
CA GLY A 70 -17.74 4.65 14.70
C GLY A 70 -16.40 4.29 15.34
N LEU A 71 -15.31 4.86 14.83
CA LEU A 71 -13.96 4.63 15.38
C LEU A 71 -13.81 5.22 16.79
N ALA A 72 -14.41 6.41 17.06
CA ALA A 72 -14.45 6.97 18.41
C ALA A 72 -15.17 6.06 19.41
N ALA A 73 -16.30 5.46 19.01
CA ALA A 73 -17.01 4.51 19.84
C ALA A 73 -16.16 3.26 20.12
N TYR A 74 -15.44 2.75 19.13
CA TYR A 74 -14.50 1.64 19.32
C TYR A 74 -13.40 2.00 20.33
N VAL A 75 -12.70 3.11 20.14
CA VAL A 75 -11.64 3.55 21.07
C VAL A 75 -12.17 3.70 22.48
N ASN A 76 -13.32 4.34 22.66
CA ASN A 76 -13.95 4.53 23.98
C ASN A 76 -14.45 3.21 24.61
N SER A 77 -14.69 2.16 23.81
CA SER A 77 -15.06 0.84 24.33
C SER A 77 -13.87 0.08 24.90
N VAL A 78 -12.67 0.33 24.39
CA VAL A 78 -11.44 -0.37 24.83
C VAL A 78 -10.63 0.45 25.83
N LYS A 79 -10.74 1.78 25.82
CA LYS A 79 -9.96 2.66 26.70
C LYS A 79 -10.65 4.00 27.00
N GLN A 80 -10.68 4.37 28.28
CA GLN A 80 -11.10 5.72 28.70
C GLN A 80 -9.96 6.73 28.43
N ASN A 81 -10.32 7.95 28.05
CA ASN A 81 -9.38 9.02 27.69
C ASN A 81 -8.40 8.59 26.59
N GLY A 82 -8.93 7.95 25.54
CA GLY A 82 -8.16 7.47 24.41
C GLY A 82 -7.44 8.61 23.66
N LYS A 83 -6.46 8.23 22.86
CA LYS A 83 -5.67 9.12 22.00
C LYS A 83 -5.73 8.65 20.56
N ILE A 84 -5.83 9.58 19.61
CA ILE A 84 -5.81 9.28 18.17
C ILE A 84 -4.83 10.20 17.45
N ALA A 85 -4.02 9.63 16.54
CA ALA A 85 -3.19 10.40 15.61
C ALA A 85 -3.90 10.54 14.25
N VAL A 86 -3.73 11.69 13.58
CA VAL A 86 -4.35 11.98 12.28
C VAL A 86 -3.30 12.52 11.31
N ALA A 87 -3.27 11.97 10.09
CA ALA A 87 -2.48 12.45 8.96
C ALA A 87 -3.34 12.55 7.69
N TYR A 88 -2.83 13.20 6.68
CA TYR A 88 -3.51 13.34 5.39
C TYR A 88 -2.50 13.60 4.26
N ASP A 89 -2.90 13.25 3.03
CA ASP A 89 -2.12 13.47 1.82
C ASP A 89 -2.53 14.76 1.07
N SER A 90 -2.03 14.92 -0.16
CA SER A 90 -2.26 16.10 -0.99
C SER A 90 -3.61 16.12 -1.72
N ARG A 91 -4.46 15.09 -1.59
CA ARG A 91 -5.71 14.94 -2.35
C ARG A 91 -6.71 16.04 -2.03
N ILE A 92 -7.59 16.27 -3.02
CA ILE A 92 -8.71 17.21 -2.86
C ILE A 92 -9.46 16.87 -1.57
N LYS A 93 -9.71 17.90 -0.73
CA LYS A 93 -10.41 17.81 0.57
C LYS A 93 -9.75 16.92 1.64
N SER A 94 -8.52 16.41 1.45
CA SER A 94 -7.86 15.58 2.48
C SER A 94 -7.70 16.32 3.81
N GLU A 95 -7.26 17.57 3.80
CA GLU A 95 -7.16 18.38 5.02
C GLU A 95 -8.54 18.62 5.68
N LEU A 96 -9.57 18.93 4.88
CA LEU A 96 -10.94 19.12 5.39
C LEU A 96 -11.45 17.85 6.06
N PHE A 97 -11.25 16.69 5.44
CA PHE A 97 -11.68 15.40 6.00
C PHE A 97 -10.88 15.03 7.25
N ALA A 98 -9.58 15.31 7.29
CA ALA A 98 -8.75 15.11 8.48
C ALA A 98 -9.19 15.98 9.66
N ARG A 99 -9.49 17.26 9.42
CA ARG A 99 -10.04 18.18 10.43
C ARG A 99 -11.44 17.74 10.89
N THR A 100 -12.29 17.26 9.97
CA THR A 100 -13.61 16.71 10.30
C THR A 100 -13.47 15.51 11.25
N ALA A 101 -12.60 14.56 10.93
CA ALA A 101 -12.33 13.41 11.77
C ALA A 101 -11.82 13.84 13.17
N ALA A 102 -10.85 14.73 13.21
CA ALA A 102 -10.30 15.29 14.46
C ALA A 102 -11.36 15.96 15.33
N SER A 103 -12.27 16.73 14.72
CA SER A 103 -13.39 17.39 15.41
C SER A 103 -14.36 16.37 16.03
N VAL A 104 -14.65 15.27 15.32
CA VAL A 104 -15.50 14.19 15.83
C VAL A 104 -14.83 13.47 16.99
N PHE A 105 -13.55 13.13 16.89
CA PHE A 105 -12.82 12.48 17.98
C PHE A 105 -12.77 13.35 19.24
N ALA A 106 -12.43 14.64 19.10
CA ALA A 106 -12.40 15.59 20.21
C ALA A 106 -13.78 15.73 20.87
N ALA A 107 -14.87 15.80 20.10
CA ALA A 107 -16.23 15.86 20.62
C ALA A 107 -16.65 14.59 21.39
N ASN A 108 -15.99 13.44 21.14
CA ASN A 108 -16.19 12.19 21.85
C ASN A 108 -15.21 12.00 23.04
N GLY A 109 -14.49 13.07 23.45
CA GLY A 109 -13.60 13.07 24.61
C GLY A 109 -12.24 12.39 24.37
N ILE A 110 -11.86 12.19 23.11
CA ILE A 110 -10.59 11.59 22.71
C ILE A 110 -9.57 12.69 22.47
N LYS A 111 -8.36 12.57 23.02
CA LYS A 111 -7.23 13.45 22.73
C LYS A 111 -6.75 13.19 21.29
N VAL A 112 -6.67 14.25 20.49
CA VAL A 112 -6.26 14.15 19.08
C VAL A 112 -4.89 14.77 18.87
N TYR A 113 -4.02 14.06 18.17
CA TYR A 113 -2.76 14.54 17.61
C TYR A 113 -2.88 14.58 16.09
N ILE A 114 -2.72 15.74 15.46
CA ILE A 114 -2.86 15.90 14.01
C ILE A 114 -1.61 16.57 13.43
N TYR A 115 -1.13 16.08 12.28
CA TYR A 115 -0.07 16.80 11.57
C TYR A 115 -0.57 18.13 11.02
N LYS A 116 0.27 19.16 11.17
CA LYS A 116 -0.05 20.52 10.70
C LYS A 116 -0.09 20.63 9.18
N GLU A 117 0.73 19.81 8.50
CA GLU A 117 0.83 19.71 7.03
C GLU A 117 0.58 18.27 6.60
N LEU A 118 0.41 18.05 5.29
CA LEU A 118 0.32 16.71 4.73
C LEU A 118 1.57 15.89 5.08
N MET A 119 1.38 14.64 5.46
CA MET A 119 2.47 13.72 5.83
C MET A 119 2.23 12.31 5.28
N PRO A 120 3.32 11.57 5.03
CA PRO A 120 3.26 10.17 4.58
C PRO A 120 2.46 9.24 5.50
N THR A 121 1.84 8.25 4.91
CA THR A 121 1.17 7.15 5.63
C THR A 121 2.07 6.49 6.70
N PRO A 122 3.36 6.14 6.43
CA PRO A 122 4.23 5.57 7.46
C PRO A 122 4.48 6.52 8.64
N MET A 123 4.46 7.83 8.43
CA MET A 123 4.59 8.78 9.53
C MET A 123 3.37 8.78 10.45
N LEU A 124 2.16 8.46 9.96
CA LEU A 124 1.03 8.18 10.83
C LEU A 124 1.28 6.93 11.69
N SER A 125 1.68 5.81 11.07
CA SER A 125 2.01 4.58 11.80
C SER A 125 3.03 4.85 12.91
N TYR A 126 4.07 5.64 12.61
CA TYR A 126 5.06 6.07 13.58
C TYR A 126 4.47 6.92 14.71
N ALA A 127 3.67 7.95 14.38
CA ALA A 127 3.07 8.84 15.36
C ALA A 127 2.13 8.08 16.32
N VAL A 128 1.34 7.13 15.83
CA VAL A 128 0.50 6.26 16.67
C VAL A 128 1.34 5.57 17.75
N ARG A 129 2.44 4.95 17.36
CA ARG A 129 3.35 4.23 18.26
C ARG A 129 4.11 5.18 19.19
N ARG A 130 4.70 6.24 18.64
CA ARG A 130 5.55 7.20 19.37
C ARG A 130 4.79 8.01 20.42
N LEU A 131 3.54 8.38 20.14
CA LEU A 131 2.69 9.16 21.05
C LEU A 131 1.81 8.28 21.95
N GLY A 132 1.87 6.95 21.79
CA GLY A 132 1.04 6.00 22.52
C GLY A 132 -0.44 6.21 22.26
N CYS A 133 -0.80 6.38 20.99
CA CYS A 133 -2.19 6.50 20.57
C CYS A 133 -2.88 5.14 20.51
N ASP A 134 -4.18 5.13 20.75
CA ASP A 134 -5.01 3.92 20.75
C ASP A 134 -5.56 3.60 19.36
N ALA A 135 -5.50 4.60 18.46
CA ALA A 135 -5.82 4.45 17.05
C ALA A 135 -5.13 5.55 16.23
N GLY A 136 -5.19 5.40 14.91
CA GLY A 136 -4.75 6.43 13.97
C GLY A 136 -5.63 6.50 12.74
N VAL A 137 -5.59 7.63 12.04
CA VAL A 137 -6.30 7.83 10.78
C VAL A 137 -5.41 8.54 9.79
N VAL A 138 -5.31 8.01 8.56
CA VAL A 138 -4.78 8.77 7.43
C VAL A 138 -5.83 8.94 6.35
N VAL A 139 -6.03 10.21 5.94
CA VAL A 139 -6.94 10.56 4.85
C VAL A 139 -6.18 10.53 3.54
N THR A 140 -6.41 9.47 2.77
CA THR A 140 -5.74 9.20 1.49
C THR A 140 -6.48 8.14 0.68
N ALA A 141 -6.36 8.20 -0.64
CA ALA A 141 -6.70 7.10 -1.53
C ALA A 141 -5.46 6.57 -2.29
N SER A 142 -4.25 6.72 -1.69
CA SER A 142 -2.97 6.28 -2.26
C SER A 142 -2.79 6.80 -3.71
N HIS A 143 -2.55 5.95 -4.66
CA HIS A 143 -2.30 6.25 -6.08
C HIS A 143 -3.56 6.31 -6.97
N ASN A 144 -4.77 6.27 -6.40
CA ASN A 144 -6.00 6.36 -7.18
C ASN A 144 -6.13 7.73 -7.88
N PRO A 145 -6.90 7.84 -8.98
CA PRO A 145 -7.18 9.12 -9.65
C PRO A 145 -7.72 10.21 -8.71
N ALA A 146 -7.59 11.47 -9.12
CA ALA A 146 -7.93 12.67 -8.33
C ALA A 146 -9.35 12.69 -7.75
N LYS A 147 -10.33 12.10 -8.47
CA LYS A 147 -11.72 12.04 -8.03
C LYS A 147 -11.97 11.18 -6.78
N TYR A 148 -11.01 10.36 -6.36
CA TYR A 148 -11.13 9.50 -5.19
C TYR A 148 -10.45 10.10 -3.97
N ASN A 149 -11.03 9.83 -2.81
CA ASN A 149 -10.37 9.97 -1.52
C ASN A 149 -10.68 8.75 -0.64
N GLY A 150 -10.06 8.67 0.52
CA GLY A 150 -10.25 7.56 1.44
C GLY A 150 -9.91 7.94 2.88
N TYR A 151 -10.12 7.00 3.76
CA TYR A 151 -9.93 7.09 5.18
C TYR A 151 -9.41 5.73 5.65
N LYS A 152 -8.13 5.62 5.97
CA LYS A 152 -7.53 4.38 6.48
C LYS A 152 -7.41 4.49 8.00
N ALA A 153 -7.92 3.51 8.74
CA ALA A 153 -7.82 3.44 10.21
C ALA A 153 -6.72 2.47 10.64
N TYR A 154 -6.04 2.81 11.73
CA TYR A 154 -4.90 2.10 12.30
C TYR A 154 -5.14 1.78 13.77
N GLY A 155 -4.63 0.64 14.22
CA GLY A 155 -4.61 0.21 15.61
C GLY A 155 -3.44 0.79 16.41
N PRO A 156 -3.39 0.51 17.73
CA PRO A 156 -2.36 1.04 18.64
C PRO A 156 -0.95 0.56 18.33
N ASP A 157 -0.80 -0.55 17.64
CA ASP A 157 0.47 -1.09 17.16
C ASP A 157 1.02 -0.37 15.92
N GLY A 158 0.21 0.50 15.29
CA GLY A 158 0.55 1.20 14.05
C GLY A 158 0.27 0.40 12.78
N CYS A 159 -0.34 -0.81 12.85
CA CYS A 159 -0.89 -1.53 11.70
C CYS A 159 -2.25 -0.96 11.29
N GLN A 160 -2.65 -1.19 10.04
CA GLN A 160 -4.06 -0.99 9.68
C GLN A 160 -4.97 -1.83 10.57
N LEU A 161 -6.13 -1.27 10.89
CA LEU A 161 -7.09 -1.85 11.82
C LEU A 161 -7.43 -3.30 11.46
N GLY A 162 -7.41 -4.19 12.45
CA GLY A 162 -7.78 -5.60 12.29
C GLY A 162 -9.27 -5.78 11.99
N LEU A 163 -9.64 -6.96 11.47
CA LEU A 163 -11.02 -7.23 11.02
C LEU A 163 -12.05 -7.08 12.13
N GLU A 164 -11.78 -7.60 13.34
CA GLU A 164 -12.69 -7.52 14.47
C GLU A 164 -13.02 -6.07 14.86
N ALA A 165 -11.98 -5.22 14.92
CA ALA A 165 -12.15 -3.79 15.20
C ALA A 165 -12.90 -3.08 14.06
N ALA A 166 -12.60 -3.42 12.80
CA ALA A 166 -13.29 -2.88 11.64
C ALA A 166 -14.78 -3.25 11.63
N ASP A 167 -15.11 -4.50 11.96
CA ASP A 167 -16.50 -4.98 12.10
C ASP A 167 -17.25 -4.23 13.22
N TYR A 168 -16.58 -3.99 14.35
CA TYR A 168 -17.15 -3.17 15.42
C TYR A 168 -17.47 -1.75 14.93
N VAL A 169 -16.51 -1.07 14.28
CA VAL A 169 -16.71 0.27 13.72
C VAL A 169 -17.89 0.27 12.75
N LEU A 170 -17.95 -0.70 11.83
CA LEU A 170 -19.04 -0.83 10.87
C LEU A 170 -20.40 -1.04 11.57
N SER A 171 -20.42 -1.83 12.64
CA SER A 171 -21.65 -2.08 13.42
C SER A 171 -22.24 -0.82 14.04
N ILE A 172 -21.38 0.12 14.45
CA ILE A 172 -21.77 1.43 14.97
C ILE A 172 -22.19 2.35 13.83
N MET A 173 -21.40 2.42 12.75
CA MET A 173 -21.75 3.22 11.57
C MET A 173 -23.16 2.89 11.06
N ASN A 174 -23.54 1.62 11.04
CA ASN A 174 -24.86 1.17 10.57
C ASN A 174 -26.03 1.63 11.47
N LYS A 175 -25.77 2.06 12.70
CA LYS A 175 -26.78 2.51 13.66
C LYS A 175 -26.87 4.03 13.79
N VAL A 176 -25.76 4.73 13.57
CA VAL A 176 -25.65 6.18 13.76
C VAL A 176 -26.31 6.93 12.63
N ASP A 177 -27.21 7.87 12.95
CA ASP A 177 -27.72 8.85 11.98
C ASP A 177 -26.59 9.82 11.58
N ILE A 178 -26.41 9.97 10.26
CA ILE A 178 -25.27 10.69 9.69
C ILE A 178 -25.32 12.21 9.95
N PHE A 179 -26.51 12.76 10.21
CA PHE A 179 -26.72 14.19 10.43
C PHE A 179 -26.91 14.55 11.92
N ASP A 180 -27.67 13.73 12.65
CA ASP A 180 -28.18 14.10 13.94
C ASP A 180 -27.41 13.46 15.13
N GLU A 181 -26.68 12.35 14.88
CA GLU A 181 -25.98 11.60 15.95
C GLU A 181 -24.45 11.64 15.88
N VAL A 182 -23.87 12.19 14.80
CA VAL A 182 -22.45 12.43 14.72
C VAL A 182 -22.07 13.65 15.57
N LYS A 183 -21.36 13.43 16.67
CA LYS A 183 -20.88 14.51 17.54
C LYS A 183 -19.71 15.23 16.90
N THR A 184 -19.71 16.54 16.94
CA THR A 184 -18.62 17.37 16.42
C THR A 184 -18.38 18.58 17.32
N VAL A 185 -17.18 19.13 17.26
CA VAL A 185 -16.79 20.39 17.91
C VAL A 185 -16.06 21.25 16.88
N ASP A 186 -16.13 22.57 17.06
CA ASP A 186 -15.33 23.47 16.22
C ASP A 186 -13.83 23.17 16.38
N PHE A 187 -13.15 22.96 15.26
CA PHE A 187 -11.74 22.54 15.22
C PHE A 187 -10.83 23.53 15.96
N ASP A 188 -10.97 24.83 15.68
CA ASP A 188 -10.10 25.85 16.28
C ASP A 188 -10.35 26.01 17.78
N THR A 189 -11.60 25.81 18.22
CA THR A 189 -11.96 25.75 19.63
C THR A 189 -11.31 24.54 20.31
N ALA A 190 -11.33 23.38 19.67
CA ALA A 190 -10.69 22.17 20.20
C ALA A 190 -9.16 22.28 20.25
N VAL A 191 -8.55 23.00 19.30
CA VAL A 191 -7.10 23.33 19.36
C VAL A 191 -6.82 24.27 20.53
N LYS A 192 -7.63 25.34 20.73
CA LYS A 192 -7.42 26.30 21.82
C LYS A 192 -7.56 25.69 23.20
N ASN A 193 -8.48 24.74 23.39
CA ASN A 193 -8.68 24.08 24.68
C ASN A 193 -7.77 22.84 24.88
N GLY A 194 -6.94 22.51 23.91
CA GLY A 194 -5.98 21.42 23.98
C GLY A 194 -6.55 20.02 23.73
N SER A 195 -7.82 19.89 23.29
CA SER A 195 -8.38 18.58 22.87
C SER A 195 -7.76 18.09 21.57
N ILE A 196 -7.39 19.02 20.68
CA ILE A 196 -6.61 18.76 19.47
C ILE A 196 -5.25 19.44 19.64
N GLU A 197 -4.18 18.71 19.31
CA GLU A 197 -2.80 19.19 19.37
C GLU A 197 -2.09 18.88 18.06
N PHE A 198 -1.30 19.84 17.56
CA PHE A 198 -0.47 19.59 16.39
C PHE A 198 0.75 18.76 16.77
N ILE A 199 1.04 17.75 15.96
CA ILE A 199 2.26 16.92 16.08
C ILE A 199 3.46 17.82 15.77
N GLY A 200 4.44 17.83 16.68
CA GLY A 200 5.63 18.66 16.60
C GLY A 200 6.71 18.15 15.66
N ASP A 201 7.66 19.03 15.35
CA ASP A 201 8.82 18.71 14.51
C ASP A 201 9.74 17.66 15.17
N ASP A 202 9.70 17.52 16.49
CA ASP A 202 10.42 16.48 17.23
C ASP A 202 10.01 15.06 16.83
N VAL A 203 8.71 14.81 16.64
CA VAL A 203 8.20 13.52 16.19
C VAL A 203 8.63 13.24 14.75
N ILE A 204 8.66 14.27 13.89
CA ILE A 204 9.14 14.17 12.50
C ILE A 204 10.63 13.83 12.48
N GLU A 205 11.42 14.52 13.29
CA GLU A 205 12.86 14.29 13.38
C GLU A 205 13.18 12.91 13.98
N ASP A 206 12.46 12.49 15.02
CA ASP A 206 12.58 11.14 15.61
C ASP A 206 12.29 10.06 14.56
N TYR A 207 11.24 10.22 13.74
CA TYR A 207 10.94 9.31 12.63
C TYR A 207 12.11 9.24 11.64
N LEU A 208 12.62 10.39 11.18
CA LEU A 208 13.75 10.43 10.24
C LEU A 208 15.02 9.81 10.83
N ASN A 209 15.23 9.92 12.13
CA ASN A 209 16.34 9.27 12.81
C ASN A 209 16.16 7.75 12.91
N CYS A 210 14.92 7.26 13.09
CA CYS A 210 14.62 5.82 12.99
C CYS A 210 14.90 5.28 11.58
N VAL A 211 14.49 6.02 10.54
CA VAL A 211 14.80 5.67 9.14
C VAL A 211 16.32 5.64 8.94
N LEU A 212 17.04 6.68 9.39
CA LEU A 212 18.49 6.80 9.26
C LEU A 212 19.23 5.63 9.94
N ALA A 213 18.73 5.16 11.07
CA ALA A 213 19.31 4.03 11.80
C ALA A 213 19.21 2.69 11.04
N CYS A 214 18.34 2.62 10.01
CA CYS A 214 18.16 1.43 9.17
C CYS A 214 19.14 1.35 8.00
N ARG A 215 20.12 2.26 7.88
CA ARG A 215 21.17 2.19 6.86
C ARG A 215 21.93 0.87 6.92
N VAL A 216 22.23 0.31 5.74
CA VAL A 216 22.97 -0.96 5.63
C VAL A 216 24.32 -0.81 4.93
N ALA A 217 24.55 0.28 4.21
CA ALA A 217 25.81 0.61 3.54
C ALA A 217 26.21 2.08 3.79
N PRO A 218 26.49 2.47 5.06
CA PRO A 218 26.85 3.85 5.38
C PRO A 218 28.17 4.31 4.72
N GLU A 219 29.00 3.37 4.27
CA GLU A 219 30.23 3.61 3.53
C GLU A 219 30.03 3.92 2.05
N ALA A 220 28.83 3.69 1.49
CA ALA A 220 28.54 3.94 0.08
C ALA A 220 28.70 5.44 -0.26
N ASP A 221 29.37 5.74 -1.37
CA ASP A 221 29.58 7.12 -1.84
C ASP A 221 28.29 7.70 -2.48
N VAL A 222 27.32 7.99 -1.63
CA VAL A 222 26.05 8.59 -2.05
C VAL A 222 26.20 10.03 -2.53
N LYS A 223 27.31 10.73 -2.23
CA LYS A 223 27.57 12.10 -2.70
C LYS A 223 27.74 12.17 -4.20
N SER A 224 28.29 11.13 -4.80
CA SER A 224 28.49 11.03 -6.24
C SER A 224 27.21 10.76 -7.03
N LEU A 225 26.09 10.41 -6.35
CA LEU A 225 24.83 10.12 -7.01
C LEU A 225 24.17 11.39 -7.55
N LYS A 226 23.62 11.27 -8.76
CA LYS A 226 22.67 12.20 -9.34
C LYS A 226 21.29 11.56 -9.35
N VAL A 227 20.37 12.13 -8.63
CA VAL A 227 19.01 11.58 -8.46
C VAL A 227 18.00 12.59 -9.01
N ILE A 228 17.08 12.14 -9.86
CA ILE A 228 15.83 12.86 -10.11
C ILE A 228 14.76 12.26 -9.20
N TYR A 229 14.07 13.12 -8.47
CA TYR A 229 12.98 12.73 -7.58
C TYR A 229 11.66 13.39 -7.97
N THR A 230 10.60 12.62 -8.03
CA THR A 230 9.24 13.15 -8.11
C THR A 230 8.38 12.64 -6.95
N PRO A 231 7.79 13.54 -6.15
CA PRO A 231 6.79 13.19 -5.15
C PRO A 231 5.40 12.94 -5.75
N LEU A 232 5.22 13.02 -7.07
CA LEU A 232 3.94 12.96 -7.77
C LEU A 232 2.87 13.84 -7.11
N HIS A 233 3.21 15.10 -6.82
CA HIS A 233 2.40 16.07 -6.10
C HIS A 233 2.00 15.66 -4.66
N GLY A 234 2.66 14.67 -4.08
CA GLY A 234 2.28 14.02 -2.83
C GLY A 234 3.04 14.49 -1.59
N SER A 235 2.84 13.75 -0.50
CA SER A 235 3.37 14.03 0.84
C SER A 235 4.86 13.71 1.01
N GLY A 236 5.45 12.94 0.07
CA GLY A 236 6.84 12.52 0.13
C GLY A 236 7.88 13.62 -0.07
N ASN A 237 7.52 14.78 -0.66
CA ASN A 237 8.46 15.83 -1.03
C ASN A 237 9.45 16.19 0.10
N LYS A 238 8.95 16.59 1.27
CA LYS A 238 9.80 16.99 2.39
C LYS A 238 10.53 15.81 3.05
N PRO A 239 9.86 14.72 3.46
CA PRO A 239 10.49 13.61 4.17
C PRO A 239 11.56 12.88 3.34
N VAL A 240 11.28 12.56 2.07
CA VAL A 240 12.24 11.87 1.19
C VAL A 240 13.47 12.75 0.96
N ARG A 241 13.30 14.03 0.64
CA ARG A 241 14.44 14.95 0.47
C ARG A 241 15.23 15.12 1.77
N SER A 242 14.57 15.10 2.90
CA SER A 242 15.23 15.22 4.22
C SER A 242 16.09 14.00 4.51
N ILE A 243 15.59 12.78 4.29
CA ILE A 243 16.39 11.57 4.52
C ILE A 243 17.54 11.47 3.52
N LEU A 244 17.32 11.78 2.24
CA LEU A 244 18.39 11.77 1.23
C LEU A 244 19.52 12.76 1.60
N ARG A 245 19.16 13.97 2.09
CA ARG A 245 20.14 14.93 2.61
C ARG A 245 20.88 14.41 3.83
N LYS A 246 20.15 13.77 4.79
CA LYS A 246 20.75 13.21 6.01
C LYS A 246 21.80 12.13 5.71
N ILE A 247 21.60 11.31 4.67
CA ILE A 247 22.59 10.31 4.25
C ILE A 247 23.72 10.92 3.39
N GLY A 248 23.59 12.16 2.93
CA GLY A 248 24.62 12.87 2.18
C GLY A 248 24.45 12.90 0.66
N VAL A 249 23.26 12.59 0.12
CA VAL A 249 22.97 12.79 -1.32
C VAL A 249 22.85 14.28 -1.59
N GLU A 250 23.82 14.85 -2.33
CA GLU A 250 23.89 16.30 -2.59
C GLU A 250 23.19 16.70 -3.89
N ASN A 251 23.12 15.81 -4.87
CA ASN A 251 22.61 16.09 -6.21
C ASN A 251 21.20 15.50 -6.43
N VAL A 252 20.20 16.06 -5.74
CA VAL A 252 18.79 15.69 -5.93
C VAL A 252 18.11 16.79 -6.75
N THR A 253 17.69 16.47 -7.96
CA THR A 253 16.85 17.34 -8.81
C THR A 253 15.40 16.91 -8.65
N VAL A 254 14.56 17.77 -8.11
CA VAL A 254 13.12 17.50 -8.01
C VAL A 254 12.44 17.90 -9.31
N VAL A 255 11.48 17.10 -9.79
CA VAL A 255 10.67 17.40 -10.97
C VAL A 255 9.80 18.63 -10.67
N PRO A 256 10.06 19.81 -11.30
CA PRO A 256 9.42 21.06 -10.89
C PRO A 256 7.90 21.03 -11.03
N GLU A 257 7.39 20.39 -12.07
CA GLU A 257 5.95 20.29 -12.35
C GLU A 257 5.20 19.45 -11.33
N GLN A 258 5.91 18.57 -10.60
CA GLN A 258 5.33 17.60 -9.66
C GLN A 258 5.76 17.83 -8.21
N GLU A 259 6.58 18.86 -7.95
CA GLU A 259 7.13 19.12 -6.60
C GLU A 259 6.07 19.54 -5.60
N LEU A 260 5.21 20.49 -5.99
CA LEU A 260 4.22 21.04 -5.06
C LEU A 260 2.97 20.15 -4.95
N PRO A 261 2.38 20.06 -3.74
CA PRO A 261 1.14 19.32 -3.53
C PRO A 261 0.01 19.83 -4.44
N ASN A 262 -0.64 18.90 -5.15
CA ASN A 262 -1.79 19.23 -5.98
C ASN A 262 -2.72 18.02 -6.14
N GLY A 263 -3.88 18.05 -5.49
CA GLY A 263 -4.84 16.95 -5.50
C GLY A 263 -5.50 16.66 -6.85
N ASN A 264 -5.30 17.52 -7.87
CA ASN A 264 -5.76 17.26 -9.24
C ASN A 264 -4.79 16.40 -10.06
N PHE A 265 -3.54 16.22 -9.59
CA PHE A 265 -2.49 15.46 -10.27
C PHE A 265 -2.36 15.77 -11.77
N PRO A 266 -2.18 17.05 -12.16
CA PRO A 266 -2.33 17.50 -13.55
C PRO A 266 -1.35 16.85 -14.53
N THR A 267 -0.18 16.42 -14.05
CA THR A 267 0.86 15.77 -14.86
C THR A 267 0.92 14.26 -14.68
N ALA A 268 0.14 13.72 -13.74
CA ALA A 268 0.06 12.29 -13.44
C ALA A 268 -1.39 11.92 -13.04
N PRO A 269 -2.33 11.82 -14.01
CA PRO A 269 -3.75 11.52 -13.73
C PRO A 269 -3.95 10.22 -12.92
N TYR A 270 -3.01 9.29 -13.04
CA TYR A 270 -2.81 8.13 -12.18
C TYR A 270 -1.44 8.29 -11.49
N PRO A 271 -1.39 8.88 -10.27
CA PRO A 271 -0.13 9.14 -9.58
C PRO A 271 0.44 7.86 -8.95
N ASN A 272 0.66 6.85 -9.81
CA ASN A 272 1.11 5.51 -9.44
C ASN A 272 2.53 5.27 -9.96
N PRO A 273 3.54 5.09 -9.07
CA PRO A 273 4.92 4.86 -9.47
C PRO A 273 5.17 3.50 -10.16
N GLU A 274 4.14 2.66 -10.29
CA GLU A 274 4.21 1.41 -11.06
C GLU A 274 4.13 1.62 -12.57
N ILE A 275 3.62 2.77 -13.03
CA ILE A 275 3.36 3.01 -14.44
C ILE A 275 4.31 4.06 -15.06
N ARG A 276 4.70 3.83 -16.31
CA ARG A 276 5.62 4.71 -17.04
C ARG A 276 5.12 6.15 -17.12
N GLN A 277 3.81 6.36 -17.28
CA GLN A 277 3.19 7.68 -17.37
C GLN A 277 3.50 8.58 -16.17
N ALA A 278 3.64 8.01 -14.97
CA ALA A 278 4.02 8.77 -13.79
C ALA A 278 5.45 9.32 -13.86
N PHE A 279 6.32 8.68 -14.64
CA PHE A 279 7.73 9.07 -14.84
C PHE A 279 7.96 10.00 -16.04
N GLU A 280 6.97 10.32 -16.84
CA GLU A 280 7.20 11.09 -18.09
C GLU A 280 7.93 12.43 -17.88
N CYS A 281 7.54 13.21 -16.86
CA CYS A 281 8.23 14.46 -16.52
C CYS A 281 9.68 14.19 -16.06
N ALA A 282 9.90 13.17 -15.24
CA ALA A 282 11.22 12.79 -14.76
C ALA A 282 12.11 12.26 -15.89
N LEU A 283 11.59 11.45 -16.80
CA LEU A 283 12.31 10.93 -17.97
C LEU A 283 12.71 12.07 -18.93
N LYS A 284 11.81 13.02 -19.18
CA LYS A 284 12.15 14.21 -19.97
C LYS A 284 13.26 15.04 -19.32
N LEU A 285 13.19 15.23 -18.00
CA LEU A 285 14.24 15.95 -17.26
C LEU A 285 15.57 15.18 -17.28
N ALA A 286 15.53 13.85 -17.31
CA ALA A 286 16.70 12.99 -17.39
C ALA A 286 17.52 13.19 -18.68
N GLU A 287 16.92 13.63 -19.78
CA GLU A 287 17.63 13.94 -21.03
C GLU A 287 18.73 14.99 -20.82
N THR A 288 18.52 15.94 -19.91
CA THR A 288 19.45 17.04 -19.60
C THR A 288 20.30 16.76 -18.36
N VAL A 289 19.71 16.25 -17.28
CA VAL A 289 20.39 16.03 -15.99
C VAL A 289 21.32 14.82 -16.02
N LYS A 290 20.99 13.80 -16.84
CA LYS A 290 21.70 12.52 -16.91
C LYS A 290 21.89 11.92 -15.51
N PRO A 291 20.81 11.58 -14.80
CA PRO A 291 20.88 11.01 -13.45
C PRO A 291 21.33 9.55 -13.47
N ASP A 292 21.79 9.07 -12.33
CA ASP A 292 22.02 7.64 -12.08
C ASP A 292 20.71 6.90 -11.79
N LEU A 293 19.75 7.63 -11.18
CA LEU A 293 18.50 7.08 -10.63
C LEU A 293 17.35 8.09 -10.75
N LEU A 294 16.19 7.60 -11.14
CA LEU A 294 14.92 8.31 -11.01
C LEU A 294 14.09 7.62 -9.92
N LEU A 295 13.57 8.41 -8.97
CA LEU A 295 12.68 7.99 -7.89
C LEU A 295 11.31 8.65 -8.06
N ALA A 296 10.23 7.88 -7.87
CA ALA A 296 8.87 8.40 -7.78
C ALA A 296 8.15 7.80 -6.59
N THR A 297 7.54 8.64 -5.74
CA THR A 297 6.67 8.17 -4.64
C THR A 297 5.22 8.53 -4.91
N ASP A 298 4.29 7.66 -4.49
CA ASP A 298 2.86 7.94 -4.62
C ASP A 298 2.39 9.02 -3.62
N PRO A 299 1.15 9.54 -3.75
CA PRO A 299 0.71 10.71 -2.98
C PRO A 299 0.79 10.59 -1.47
N ASP A 300 0.57 9.41 -0.90
CA ASP A 300 0.70 9.16 0.54
C ASP A 300 2.06 8.53 0.92
N CYS A 301 2.98 8.45 -0.05
CA CYS A 301 4.39 8.08 0.13
C CYS A 301 4.59 6.76 0.89
N ASP A 302 3.73 5.79 0.60
CA ASP A 302 3.88 4.42 1.09
C ASP A 302 4.50 3.50 0.01
N ARG A 303 4.58 3.94 -1.26
CA ARG A 303 5.18 3.24 -2.39
C ARG A 303 6.26 4.06 -3.06
N VAL A 304 7.29 3.38 -3.58
CA VAL A 304 8.35 3.99 -4.40
C VAL A 304 8.64 3.13 -5.62
N GLY A 305 8.58 3.76 -6.78
CA GLY A 305 9.05 3.19 -8.04
C GLY A 305 10.35 3.83 -8.48
N ILE A 306 11.13 3.11 -9.30
CA ILE A 306 12.41 3.58 -9.82
C ILE A 306 12.54 3.34 -11.32
N ALA A 307 13.28 4.25 -11.95
CA ALA A 307 13.88 3.98 -13.25
C ALA A 307 15.41 4.12 -13.12
N VAL A 308 16.12 3.12 -13.61
CA VAL A 308 17.58 3.00 -13.49
C VAL A 308 18.25 3.24 -14.84
N ASN A 309 19.43 3.83 -14.79
CA ASN A 309 20.27 4.03 -15.98
C ASN A 309 20.72 2.68 -16.52
N THR A 310 20.62 2.48 -17.84
CA THR A 310 21.08 1.28 -18.56
C THR A 310 22.32 1.55 -19.43
N GLY A 311 22.89 2.76 -19.32
CA GLY A 311 23.96 3.26 -20.18
C GLY A 311 23.41 4.21 -21.25
N ASP A 312 22.43 3.77 -22.02
CA ASP A 312 21.86 4.53 -23.14
C ASP A 312 20.47 5.13 -22.86
N ASP A 313 19.70 4.49 -21.94
CA ASP A 313 18.31 4.87 -21.63
C ASP A 313 18.01 4.59 -20.14
N TYR A 314 16.74 4.70 -19.74
CA TYR A 314 16.24 4.41 -18.39
C TYR A 314 15.21 3.29 -18.43
N LYS A 315 15.44 2.23 -17.63
CA LYS A 315 14.54 1.10 -17.48
C LYS A 315 13.77 1.23 -16.15
N LEU A 316 12.45 1.20 -16.21
CA LEU A 316 11.61 1.04 -15.03
C LEU A 316 11.76 -0.40 -14.54
N LEU A 317 12.07 -0.58 -13.25
CA LEU A 317 12.09 -1.88 -12.60
C LEU A 317 10.73 -2.17 -11.95
N SER A 318 10.31 -3.43 -12.02
CA SER A 318 9.08 -3.86 -11.32
C SER A 318 9.27 -3.85 -9.81
N GLY A 319 8.17 -3.80 -9.05
CA GLY A 319 8.22 -3.91 -7.60
C GLY A 319 8.85 -5.22 -7.11
N ASN A 320 8.69 -6.30 -7.88
CA ASN A 320 9.33 -7.58 -7.62
C ASN A 320 10.85 -7.52 -7.81
N ASP A 321 11.32 -6.88 -8.90
CA ASP A 321 12.76 -6.74 -9.16
C ASP A 321 13.45 -5.89 -8.10
N VAL A 322 12.84 -4.75 -7.76
CA VAL A 322 13.36 -3.85 -6.71
C VAL A 322 13.35 -4.54 -5.36
N GLY A 323 12.29 -5.29 -5.04
CA GLY A 323 12.18 -6.05 -3.79
C GLY A 323 13.25 -7.15 -3.68
N ALA A 324 13.51 -7.86 -4.77
CA ALA A 324 14.57 -8.88 -4.82
C ALA A 324 15.98 -8.27 -4.67
N LEU A 325 16.25 -7.17 -5.40
CA LEU A 325 17.50 -6.41 -5.28
C LEU A 325 17.71 -5.88 -3.86
N LEU A 326 16.69 -5.29 -3.25
CA LEU A 326 16.76 -4.77 -1.89
C LEU A 326 16.95 -5.89 -0.85
N LEU A 327 16.25 -7.02 -1.01
CA LEU A 327 16.42 -8.17 -0.11
C LEU A 327 17.84 -8.70 -0.14
N ASP A 328 18.42 -8.93 -1.34
CA ASP A 328 19.81 -9.36 -1.48
C ASP A 328 20.77 -8.31 -0.91
N PHE A 329 20.57 -7.05 -1.24
CA PHE A 329 21.41 -5.95 -0.76
C PHE A 329 21.40 -5.85 0.77
N VAL A 330 20.22 -5.85 1.40
CA VAL A 330 20.11 -5.76 2.87
C VAL A 330 20.76 -6.96 3.54
N LEU A 331 20.48 -8.18 3.06
CA LEU A 331 21.06 -9.40 3.64
C LEU A 331 22.58 -9.46 3.47
N SER A 332 23.09 -9.16 2.26
CA SER A 332 24.53 -9.17 1.97
C SER A 332 25.28 -8.13 2.81
N ARG A 333 24.76 -6.88 2.86
CA ARG A 333 25.43 -5.81 3.62
C ARG A 333 25.42 -6.09 5.11
N ARG A 334 24.26 -6.50 5.68
CA ARG A 334 24.20 -6.86 7.11
C ARG A 334 25.12 -8.03 7.44
N LYS A 335 25.25 -9.02 6.55
CA LYS A 335 26.17 -10.15 6.74
C LYS A 335 27.63 -9.70 6.73
N GLU A 336 28.04 -8.87 5.75
CA GLU A 336 29.41 -8.36 5.66
C GLU A 336 29.76 -7.43 6.82
N ASN A 337 28.81 -6.63 7.29
CA ASN A 337 28.99 -5.71 8.42
C ASN A 337 28.86 -6.40 9.79
N GLY A 338 28.55 -7.70 9.83
CA GLY A 338 28.34 -8.43 11.09
C GLY A 338 27.10 -8.02 11.87
N THR A 339 26.10 -7.42 11.19
CA THR A 339 24.85 -6.93 11.79
C THR A 339 23.62 -7.77 11.41
N LEU A 340 23.81 -8.86 10.66
CA LEU A 340 22.74 -9.80 10.37
C LEU A 340 22.39 -10.59 11.64
N PRO A 341 21.12 -10.60 12.09
CA PRO A 341 20.74 -11.36 13.28
C PRO A 341 20.91 -12.89 13.07
N GLU A 342 21.01 -13.65 14.15
CA GLU A 342 21.22 -15.13 14.08
C GLU A 342 20.13 -15.87 13.29
N LYS A 343 18.90 -15.44 13.37
CA LYS A 343 17.77 -16.06 12.67
C LYS A 343 16.98 -14.98 11.94
N PRO A 344 17.56 -14.40 10.88
CA PRO A 344 16.93 -13.30 10.19
C PRO A 344 15.60 -13.72 9.57
N ILE A 345 14.64 -12.82 9.57
CA ILE A 345 13.30 -13.03 9.01
C ILE A 345 13.03 -11.95 7.98
N ALA A 346 12.68 -12.38 6.77
CA ALA A 346 12.08 -11.53 5.75
C ALA A 346 10.62 -11.96 5.51
N VAL A 347 9.78 -11.01 5.08
CA VAL A 347 8.35 -11.26 4.88
C VAL A 347 7.93 -10.77 3.51
N LYS A 348 7.18 -11.58 2.75
CA LYS A 348 6.59 -11.19 1.48
C LYS A 348 5.13 -11.64 1.37
N THR A 349 4.39 -11.10 0.41
CA THR A 349 3.05 -11.62 0.13
C THR A 349 3.10 -12.88 -0.75
N ILE A 350 2.04 -13.67 -0.69
CA ILE A 350 1.90 -14.91 -1.52
C ILE A 350 1.93 -14.64 -3.03
N VAL A 351 1.68 -13.41 -3.48
CA VAL A 351 1.69 -13.00 -4.90
C VAL A 351 3.02 -12.36 -5.33
N THR A 352 3.97 -12.22 -4.40
CA THR A 352 5.30 -11.64 -4.63
C THR A 352 6.26 -12.72 -5.12
N THR A 353 7.28 -12.34 -5.90
CA THR A 353 8.22 -13.24 -6.59
C THR A 353 8.86 -14.29 -5.69
N GLU A 354 8.94 -15.55 -6.18
CA GLU A 354 9.63 -16.65 -5.53
C GLU A 354 11.17 -16.58 -5.64
N LEU A 355 11.73 -15.66 -6.45
CA LEU A 355 13.16 -15.36 -6.47
C LEU A 355 13.68 -15.07 -5.06
N CYS A 356 12.89 -14.35 -4.25
CA CYS A 356 13.23 -14.02 -2.88
C CYS A 356 13.46 -15.22 -1.97
N ARG A 357 12.79 -16.35 -2.24
CA ARG A 357 13.01 -17.60 -1.50
C ARG A 357 14.41 -18.16 -1.71
N LYS A 358 14.89 -18.07 -2.95
CA LYS A 358 16.26 -18.50 -3.29
C LYS A 358 17.30 -17.58 -2.66
N ILE A 359 17.07 -16.25 -2.75
CA ILE A 359 17.95 -15.25 -2.13
C ILE A 359 18.00 -15.48 -0.61
N ALA A 360 16.85 -15.52 0.07
CA ALA A 360 16.78 -15.70 1.52
C ALA A 360 17.51 -16.98 2.00
N ALA A 361 17.35 -18.09 1.26
CA ALA A 361 17.99 -19.36 1.59
C ALA A 361 19.51 -19.28 1.61
N ASP A 362 20.14 -18.54 0.69
CA ASP A 362 21.61 -18.35 0.65
C ASP A 362 22.18 -17.61 1.86
N TYR A 363 21.34 -16.82 2.53
CA TYR A 363 21.72 -16.09 3.75
C TYR A 363 21.23 -16.77 5.04
N GLY A 364 20.57 -17.94 4.95
CA GLY A 364 19.94 -18.60 6.09
C GLY A 364 18.81 -17.77 6.69
N CYS A 365 18.17 -16.93 5.88
CA CYS A 365 17.06 -16.09 6.26
C CYS A 365 15.72 -16.86 6.13
N GLU A 366 14.93 -16.88 7.19
CA GLU A 366 13.56 -17.38 7.16
C GLU A 366 12.70 -16.44 6.30
N LEU A 367 12.14 -16.92 5.20
CA LEU A 367 11.19 -16.17 4.39
C LEU A 367 9.77 -16.60 4.73
N ARG A 368 8.98 -15.66 5.26
CA ARG A 368 7.56 -15.86 5.57
C ARG A 368 6.68 -15.34 4.46
N ASP A 369 5.72 -16.17 4.05
CA ASP A 369 4.65 -15.74 3.16
C ASP A 369 3.45 -15.27 3.99
N VAL A 370 2.83 -14.17 3.56
CA VAL A 370 1.59 -13.63 4.15
C VAL A 370 0.56 -13.34 3.06
N LEU A 371 -0.70 -13.15 3.43
CA LEU A 371 -1.73 -12.71 2.48
C LEU A 371 -1.40 -11.31 1.91
N THR A 372 -2.01 -10.98 0.77
CA THR A 372 -1.87 -9.66 0.15
C THR A 372 -2.41 -8.56 1.05
N GLY A 373 -1.60 -7.54 1.28
CA GLY A 373 -1.87 -6.39 2.14
C GLY A 373 -0.80 -6.24 3.21
N PHE A 374 -0.17 -5.08 3.25
CA PHE A 374 1.00 -4.83 4.11
C PHE A 374 0.71 -4.97 5.61
N LYS A 375 -0.57 -4.86 6.01
CA LYS A 375 -0.99 -5.13 7.39
C LYS A 375 -0.53 -6.50 7.89
N PHE A 376 -0.52 -7.53 7.02
CA PHE A 376 -0.05 -8.87 7.40
C PHE A 376 1.47 -8.92 7.57
N ILE A 377 2.22 -8.08 6.87
CA ILE A 377 3.66 -7.89 7.12
C ILE A 377 3.85 -7.17 8.45
N GLY A 378 3.08 -6.10 8.71
CA GLY A 378 3.08 -5.39 9.98
C GLY A 378 2.74 -6.29 11.18
N GLU A 379 1.73 -7.15 11.05
CA GLU A 379 1.35 -8.15 12.06
C GLU A 379 2.51 -9.12 12.38
N GLN A 380 3.32 -9.55 11.39
CA GLN A 380 4.51 -10.38 11.66
C GLN A 380 5.52 -9.64 12.52
N ILE A 381 5.71 -8.34 12.32
CA ILE A 381 6.61 -7.53 13.15
C ILE A 381 6.04 -7.38 14.56
N THR A 382 4.72 -7.12 14.71
CA THR A 382 4.04 -7.04 16.00
C THR A 382 4.18 -8.35 16.77
N GLN A 383 3.97 -9.51 16.12
CA GLN A 383 4.15 -10.84 16.73
C GLN A 383 5.60 -11.14 17.17
N LEU A 384 6.58 -10.56 16.48
CA LEU A 384 7.98 -10.64 16.90
C LEU A 384 8.25 -9.73 18.10
N GLU A 385 7.73 -8.50 18.10
CA GLU A 385 7.85 -7.54 19.20
C GLU A 385 7.24 -8.11 20.51
N GLU A 386 6.07 -8.79 20.44
CA GLU A 386 5.46 -9.47 21.58
C GLU A 386 6.34 -10.57 22.21
N LYS A 387 7.36 -11.03 21.48
CA LYS A 387 8.32 -12.05 21.91
C LYS A 387 9.71 -11.50 22.19
N ASP A 388 9.90 -10.18 22.14
CA ASP A 388 11.19 -9.50 22.18
C ASP A 388 12.17 -9.99 21.08
N GLU A 389 11.62 -10.34 19.89
CA GLU A 389 12.38 -10.89 18.75
C GLU A 389 12.32 -9.98 17.50
N GLU A 390 11.81 -8.74 17.60
CA GLU A 390 11.63 -7.82 16.46
C GLU A 390 12.94 -7.50 15.73
N ASN A 391 14.08 -7.62 16.39
CA ASN A 391 15.40 -7.45 15.81
C ASN A 391 15.72 -8.49 14.71
N ARG A 392 15.01 -9.61 14.68
CA ARG A 392 15.12 -10.64 13.65
C ARG A 392 14.50 -10.21 12.30
N PHE A 393 13.56 -9.27 12.32
CA PHE A 393 12.98 -8.73 11.08
C PHE A 393 14.03 -7.91 10.33
N VAL A 394 14.31 -8.28 9.09
CA VAL A 394 15.32 -7.60 8.27
C VAL A 394 14.72 -6.85 7.09
N PHE A 395 13.65 -7.37 6.48
CA PHE A 395 13.01 -6.77 5.33
C PHE A 395 11.61 -7.35 5.07
N GLY A 396 10.69 -6.51 4.61
CA GLY A 396 9.37 -6.94 4.16
C GLY A 396 8.91 -6.13 2.94
N PHE A 397 8.19 -6.77 2.00
CA PHE A 397 7.72 -6.06 0.83
C PHE A 397 6.54 -6.73 0.11
N GLU A 398 5.86 -5.92 -0.69
CA GLU A 398 4.81 -6.32 -1.64
C GLU A 398 5.27 -6.03 -3.07
N GLU A 399 4.80 -6.83 -4.03
CA GLU A 399 5.02 -6.65 -5.47
C GLU A 399 4.55 -5.28 -5.98
N SER A 400 3.63 -4.67 -5.26
CA SER A 400 3.03 -3.36 -5.55
C SER A 400 3.87 -2.19 -5.04
N TYR A 401 5.22 -2.31 -5.09
CA TYR A 401 6.18 -1.23 -4.81
C TYR A 401 6.19 -0.73 -3.36
N GLY A 402 5.72 -1.52 -2.43
CA GLY A 402 5.74 -1.23 -1.00
C GLY A 402 6.82 -2.01 -0.25
N TYR A 403 7.71 -1.33 0.46
CA TYR A 403 8.88 -1.91 1.12
C TYR A 403 9.02 -1.39 2.55
N LEU A 404 9.63 -2.19 3.42
CA LEU A 404 9.98 -1.81 4.79
C LEU A 404 11.27 -2.53 5.23
N GLY A 405 12.26 -1.77 5.68
CA GLY A 405 13.55 -2.29 6.17
C GLY A 405 13.80 -2.07 7.66
N GLY A 406 12.77 -1.77 8.45
CA GLY A 406 12.88 -1.51 9.89
C GLY A 406 11.60 -1.86 10.64
N THR A 407 11.63 -1.73 11.98
CA THR A 407 10.53 -2.13 12.86
C THR A 407 9.83 -0.96 13.55
N TYR A 408 10.18 0.27 13.20
CA TYR A 408 9.67 1.49 13.82
C TYR A 408 8.23 1.85 13.38
N VAL A 409 7.78 1.32 12.23
CA VAL A 409 6.42 1.43 11.69
C VAL A 409 5.85 0.04 11.35
N ARG A 410 4.56 -0.02 10.98
CA ARG A 410 3.85 -1.26 10.62
C ARG A 410 3.16 -1.18 9.27
N ASP A 411 3.59 -0.24 8.44
CA ASP A 411 3.12 -0.09 7.05
C ASP A 411 4.32 0.13 6.12
N LYS A 412 4.08 0.08 4.82
CA LYS A 412 5.05 0.40 3.76
C LYS A 412 5.62 1.79 3.99
N ASP A 413 6.88 1.94 3.72
CA ASP A 413 7.57 3.22 3.91
C ASP A 413 8.47 3.55 2.71
N ALA A 414 7.99 4.47 1.86
CA ALA A 414 8.76 4.92 0.71
C ALA A 414 9.97 5.81 1.11
N VAL A 415 10.00 6.36 2.33
CA VAL A 415 11.13 7.17 2.79
C VAL A 415 12.34 6.28 3.07
N ILE A 416 12.16 5.19 3.82
CA ILE A 416 13.25 4.21 4.03
C ILE A 416 13.63 3.52 2.73
N ALA A 417 12.65 3.16 1.89
CA ALA A 417 12.93 2.51 0.63
C ALA A 417 13.75 3.41 -0.31
N SER A 418 13.43 4.71 -0.40
CA SER A 418 14.22 5.69 -1.16
C SER A 418 15.65 5.80 -0.63
N MET A 419 15.85 5.77 0.68
CA MET A 419 17.18 5.76 1.30
C MET A 419 17.98 4.53 0.92
N LEU A 420 17.40 3.33 1.12
CA LEU A 420 18.06 2.06 0.83
C LEU A 420 18.36 1.89 -0.66
N ILE A 421 17.47 2.35 -1.54
CA ILE A 421 17.70 2.34 -2.99
C ILE A 421 18.88 3.25 -3.36
N CYS A 422 18.99 4.44 -2.79
CA CYS A 422 20.12 5.32 -3.05
C CYS A 422 21.45 4.72 -2.54
N GLU A 423 21.46 4.09 -1.36
CA GLU A 423 22.65 3.36 -0.86
C GLU A 423 23.02 2.22 -1.80
N MET A 424 22.05 1.44 -2.26
CA MET A 424 22.27 0.31 -3.17
C MET A 424 22.86 0.77 -4.51
N VAL A 425 22.26 1.81 -5.13
CA VAL A 425 22.77 2.37 -6.40
C VAL A 425 24.20 2.89 -6.22
N ALA A 426 24.48 3.65 -5.14
CA ALA A 426 25.81 4.18 -4.88
C ALA A 426 26.85 3.07 -4.67
N PHE A 427 26.47 2.04 -3.92
CA PHE A 427 27.33 0.90 -3.62
C PHE A 427 27.75 0.13 -4.89
N TYR A 428 26.79 -0.16 -5.77
CA TYR A 428 27.09 -0.88 -7.01
C TYR A 428 27.75 0.01 -8.07
N LYS A 429 27.39 1.29 -8.14
CA LYS A 429 28.08 2.28 -8.98
C LYS A 429 29.57 2.38 -8.66
N ALA A 430 29.95 2.37 -7.37
CA ALA A 430 31.34 2.38 -6.96
C ALA A 430 32.13 1.12 -7.41
N LYS A 431 31.42 0.02 -7.70
CA LYS A 431 31.96 -1.21 -8.28
C LYS A 431 31.93 -1.23 -9.82
N GLY A 432 31.43 -0.17 -10.46
CA GLY A 432 31.27 -0.10 -11.92
C GLY A 432 30.10 -0.91 -12.46
N LEU A 433 29.12 -1.26 -11.61
CA LEU A 433 27.92 -2.04 -11.98
C LEU A 433 26.68 -1.16 -12.02
N LEU A 434 25.83 -1.40 -13.00
CA LEU A 434 24.46 -0.89 -13.05
C LEU A 434 23.51 -1.83 -12.28
N LEU A 435 22.39 -1.35 -11.78
CA LEU A 435 21.42 -2.24 -11.11
C LEU A 435 20.83 -3.30 -12.04
N THR A 436 20.79 -3.04 -13.34
CA THR A 436 20.43 -4.04 -14.35
C THR A 436 21.43 -5.19 -14.42
N ASP A 437 22.73 -4.89 -14.25
CA ASP A 437 23.77 -5.94 -14.23
C ASP A 437 23.63 -6.80 -12.98
N VAL A 438 23.38 -6.16 -11.83
CA VAL A 438 23.17 -6.87 -10.55
C VAL A 438 21.94 -7.76 -10.61
N LEU A 439 20.84 -7.27 -11.18
CA LEU A 439 19.61 -8.07 -11.36
C LEU A 439 19.86 -9.26 -12.28
N GLU A 440 20.59 -9.06 -13.37
CA GLU A 440 20.98 -10.12 -14.30
C GLU A 440 21.87 -11.18 -13.62
N GLU A 441 22.77 -10.76 -12.73
CA GLU A 441 23.57 -11.70 -11.93
C GLU A 441 22.70 -12.54 -10.98
N LEU A 442 21.67 -11.95 -10.35
CA LEU A 442 20.70 -12.69 -9.54
C LEU A 442 19.92 -13.70 -10.38
N TYR A 443 19.46 -13.30 -11.56
CA TYR A 443 18.75 -14.19 -12.48
C TYR A 443 19.65 -15.33 -12.97
N LYS A 444 20.87 -15.08 -13.34
CA LYS A 444 21.84 -16.14 -13.73
C LYS A 444 22.11 -17.12 -12.59
N LYS A 445 22.12 -16.62 -11.35
CA LYS A 445 22.39 -17.46 -10.19
C LYS A 445 21.20 -18.33 -9.79
N TYR A 446 19.98 -17.79 -9.86
CA TYR A 446 18.79 -18.41 -9.25
C TYR A 446 17.73 -18.85 -10.27
N GLY A 447 17.85 -18.46 -11.52
CA GLY A 447 16.84 -18.59 -12.58
C GLY A 447 16.12 -17.26 -12.84
N TYR A 448 15.48 -17.15 -14.01
CA TYR A 448 14.75 -15.97 -14.44
C TYR A 448 13.30 -16.04 -13.94
N TYR A 449 12.93 -15.14 -13.04
CA TYR A 449 11.61 -15.04 -12.44
C TYR A 449 10.90 -13.80 -12.97
N PHE A 450 9.84 -13.97 -13.76
CA PHE A 450 9.02 -12.86 -14.23
C PHE A 450 7.60 -12.96 -13.69
N CYS A 451 7.13 -11.84 -13.13
CA CYS A 451 5.79 -11.74 -12.59
C CYS A 451 4.95 -10.78 -13.43
N SER A 452 3.67 -11.08 -13.58
CA SER A 452 2.69 -10.17 -14.15
C SER A 452 1.34 -10.29 -13.45
N GLN A 453 0.49 -9.28 -13.65
CA GLN A 453 -0.86 -9.26 -13.12
C GLN A 453 -1.85 -8.82 -14.20
N LYS A 454 -2.99 -9.52 -14.28
CA LYS A 454 -4.16 -9.11 -15.06
C LYS A 454 -5.36 -8.89 -14.14
N SER A 455 -6.21 -7.93 -14.50
CA SER A 455 -7.45 -7.65 -13.77
C SER A 455 -8.61 -7.67 -14.76
N PHE A 456 -9.67 -8.39 -14.42
CA PHE A 456 -10.88 -8.49 -15.22
C PHE A 456 -12.03 -7.88 -14.43
N THR A 457 -12.70 -6.88 -15.02
CA THR A 457 -13.86 -6.23 -14.41
C THR A 457 -15.14 -6.94 -14.85
N CYS A 458 -16.00 -7.25 -13.89
CA CYS A 458 -17.30 -7.87 -14.12
C CYS A 458 -18.36 -7.00 -13.45
N GLU A 459 -18.93 -6.05 -14.19
CA GLU A 459 -19.84 -5.06 -13.63
C GLU A 459 -21.19 -5.64 -13.20
N GLY A 460 -21.78 -5.03 -12.18
CA GLY A 460 -23.11 -5.33 -11.69
C GLY A 460 -23.23 -6.63 -10.91
N GLU A 461 -24.48 -6.95 -10.50
CA GLU A 461 -24.79 -8.16 -9.72
C GLU A 461 -24.48 -9.46 -10.49
N SER A 462 -24.74 -9.49 -11.79
CA SER A 462 -24.41 -10.62 -12.66
C SER A 462 -22.91 -10.86 -12.73
N GLY A 463 -22.11 -9.78 -12.71
CA GLY A 463 -20.65 -9.86 -12.66
C GLY A 463 -20.12 -10.47 -11.36
N MET A 464 -20.69 -10.09 -10.22
CA MET A 464 -20.33 -10.69 -8.93
C MET A 464 -20.67 -12.18 -8.87
N LYS A 465 -21.84 -12.57 -9.40
CA LYS A 465 -22.23 -14.00 -9.52
C LYS A 465 -21.28 -14.77 -10.44
N ARG A 466 -20.85 -14.16 -11.55
CA ARG A 466 -19.86 -14.75 -12.45
C ARG A 466 -18.53 -15.00 -11.75
N ILE A 467 -18.02 -14.01 -11.00
CA ILE A 467 -16.77 -14.15 -10.24
C ILE A 467 -16.89 -15.29 -9.22
N ALA A 468 -17.98 -15.35 -8.45
CA ALA A 468 -18.24 -16.43 -7.50
C ALA A 468 -18.24 -17.81 -8.21
N GLY A 469 -18.96 -17.95 -9.31
CA GLY A 469 -19.01 -19.18 -10.10
C GLY A 469 -17.64 -19.62 -10.66
N ILE A 470 -16.79 -18.67 -11.08
CA ILE A 470 -15.41 -18.96 -11.51
C ILE A 470 -14.64 -19.56 -10.33
N MET A 471 -14.68 -18.92 -9.15
CA MET A 471 -13.96 -19.41 -7.98
C MET A 471 -14.45 -20.78 -7.52
N ASP A 472 -15.77 -21.02 -7.54
CA ASP A 472 -16.36 -22.31 -7.16
C ASP A 472 -15.93 -23.42 -8.12
N THR A 473 -15.92 -23.15 -9.42
CA THR A 473 -15.45 -24.11 -10.45
C THR A 473 -13.98 -24.46 -10.24
N LEU A 474 -13.11 -23.46 -10.12
CA LEU A 474 -11.68 -23.65 -9.90
C LEU A 474 -11.36 -24.37 -8.58
N ARG A 475 -12.20 -24.15 -7.57
CA ARG A 475 -12.06 -24.79 -6.26
C ARG A 475 -12.49 -26.24 -6.26
N SER A 476 -13.55 -26.57 -7.02
CA SER A 476 -14.04 -27.94 -7.14
C SER A 476 -13.20 -28.80 -8.09
N GLU A 477 -12.69 -28.21 -9.16
CA GLU A 477 -11.96 -28.87 -10.23
C GLU A 477 -10.63 -28.14 -10.46
N ALA A 478 -9.64 -28.43 -9.60
CA ALA A 478 -8.30 -27.89 -9.79
C ALA A 478 -7.71 -28.35 -11.14
N PRO A 479 -7.18 -27.44 -11.97
CA PRO A 479 -6.60 -27.82 -13.25
C PRO A 479 -5.40 -28.74 -13.05
N ALA A 480 -5.35 -29.84 -13.81
CA ALA A 480 -4.21 -30.75 -13.78
C ALA A 480 -2.98 -30.21 -14.53
N GLU A 481 -3.23 -29.32 -15.49
CA GLU A 481 -2.22 -28.68 -16.34
C GLU A 481 -2.61 -27.23 -16.66
N ILE A 482 -1.64 -26.32 -16.67
CA ILE A 482 -1.81 -24.92 -17.08
C ILE A 482 -0.67 -24.59 -18.05
N ALA A 483 -0.99 -24.08 -19.24
CA ALA A 483 -0.01 -23.71 -20.27
C ALA A 483 0.96 -24.85 -20.69
N GLY A 484 0.52 -26.12 -20.65
CA GLY A 484 1.37 -27.26 -20.94
C GLY A 484 2.21 -27.75 -19.76
N GLU A 485 2.18 -27.05 -18.62
CA GLU A 485 2.90 -27.46 -17.44
C GLU A 485 1.97 -28.12 -16.41
N ARG A 486 2.41 -29.25 -15.85
CA ARG A 486 1.66 -30.02 -14.87
C ARG A 486 1.54 -29.26 -13.54
N VAL A 487 0.32 -29.14 -13.00
CA VAL A 487 0.09 -28.57 -11.68
C VAL A 487 0.41 -29.63 -10.62
N VAL A 488 1.34 -29.31 -9.73
CA VAL A 488 1.81 -30.23 -8.68
C VAL A 488 1.24 -29.91 -7.30
N ARG A 489 0.80 -28.65 -7.08
CA ARG A 489 0.18 -28.23 -5.82
C ARG A 489 -0.93 -27.21 -6.07
N ALA A 490 -2.03 -27.33 -5.34
CA ALA A 490 -3.13 -26.41 -5.30
C ALA A 490 -3.41 -25.98 -3.85
N ASP A 491 -3.36 -24.68 -3.58
CA ASP A 491 -3.63 -24.08 -2.27
C ASP A 491 -4.98 -23.35 -2.32
N ASP A 492 -5.90 -23.74 -1.45
CA ASP A 492 -7.19 -23.09 -1.23
C ASP A 492 -7.19 -22.40 0.13
N TYR A 493 -7.03 -21.08 0.13
CA TYR A 493 -6.97 -20.29 1.37
C TYR A 493 -8.33 -20.11 2.03
N GLU A 494 -9.43 -20.28 1.29
CA GLU A 494 -10.78 -20.22 1.89
C GLU A 494 -11.07 -21.49 2.71
N LYS A 495 -10.59 -22.64 2.24
CA LYS A 495 -10.68 -23.92 2.95
C LYS A 495 -9.51 -24.18 3.91
N SER A 496 -8.48 -23.32 3.87
CA SER A 496 -7.23 -23.51 4.61
C SER A 496 -6.54 -24.85 4.31
N VAL A 497 -6.54 -25.30 3.04
CA VAL A 497 -5.99 -26.57 2.59
C VAL A 497 -4.98 -26.37 1.45
N SER A 498 -3.81 -26.96 1.60
CA SER A 498 -2.81 -27.13 0.53
C SER A 498 -2.81 -28.60 0.11
N ARG A 499 -3.06 -28.87 -1.17
CA ARG A 499 -3.12 -30.20 -1.72
C ARG A 499 -1.96 -30.45 -2.66
N ASN A 500 -1.17 -31.49 -2.42
CA ASN A 500 -0.21 -32.03 -3.37
C ASN A 500 -0.97 -32.91 -4.38
N LEU A 501 -0.97 -32.52 -5.65
CA LEU A 501 -1.73 -33.21 -6.70
C LEU A 501 -1.01 -34.46 -7.27
N GLU A 502 0.26 -34.64 -6.92
CA GLU A 502 1.02 -35.84 -7.37
C GLU A 502 0.73 -37.07 -6.51
N ASN A 503 0.56 -36.87 -5.22
CA ASN A 503 0.36 -37.97 -4.26
C ASN A 503 -0.95 -37.88 -3.46
N GLY A 504 -1.75 -36.82 -3.68
CA GLY A 504 -3.04 -36.60 -3.02
C GLY A 504 -2.96 -36.21 -1.54
N THR A 505 -1.76 -35.93 -1.01
CA THR A 505 -1.65 -35.52 0.39
C THR A 505 -2.14 -34.10 0.62
N GLU A 506 -2.77 -33.85 1.74
CA GLU A 506 -3.25 -32.54 2.16
C GLU A 506 -2.51 -32.06 3.42
N SER A 507 -2.28 -30.75 3.48
CA SER A 507 -1.74 -30.09 4.66
C SER A 507 -2.55 -28.82 4.96
N LYS A 508 -2.53 -28.39 6.23
CA LYS A 508 -3.27 -27.20 6.66
C LYS A 508 -2.48 -25.94 6.30
N ILE A 509 -3.15 -24.96 5.69
CA ILE A 509 -2.65 -23.59 5.56
C ILE A 509 -2.92 -22.87 6.87
N THR A 510 -1.89 -22.24 7.44
CA THR A 510 -1.98 -21.53 8.73
C THR A 510 -2.27 -20.04 8.59
N LEU A 511 -2.24 -19.51 7.36
CA LEU A 511 -2.61 -18.12 7.09
C LEU A 511 -4.12 -17.90 7.27
N PRO A 512 -4.55 -16.66 7.52
CA PRO A 512 -5.97 -16.34 7.66
C PRO A 512 -6.79 -16.79 6.46
N VAL A 513 -8.07 -17.09 6.70
CA VAL A 513 -9.03 -17.46 5.65
C VAL A 513 -9.17 -16.30 4.65
N SER A 514 -9.04 -16.61 3.36
CA SER A 514 -9.16 -15.64 2.27
C SER A 514 -9.61 -16.33 0.99
N ASN A 515 -10.44 -15.66 0.19
CA ASN A 515 -10.89 -16.20 -1.09
C ASN A 515 -9.78 -16.09 -2.15
N VAL A 516 -8.77 -16.95 -2.05
CA VAL A 516 -7.60 -17.02 -2.93
C VAL A 516 -7.34 -18.48 -3.28
N LEU A 517 -7.01 -18.74 -4.55
CA LEU A 517 -6.54 -20.02 -5.06
C LEU A 517 -5.16 -19.86 -5.68
N CYS A 518 -4.22 -20.73 -5.32
CA CYS A 518 -2.88 -20.75 -5.89
C CYS A 518 -2.60 -22.11 -6.52
N TYR A 519 -2.09 -22.11 -7.74
CA TYR A 519 -1.65 -23.29 -8.47
C TYR A 519 -0.15 -23.18 -8.75
N TYR A 520 0.60 -24.20 -8.36
CA TYR A 520 2.05 -24.26 -8.56
C TYR A 520 2.38 -25.37 -9.54
N MET A 521 3.14 -25.03 -10.56
CA MET A 521 3.55 -25.95 -11.61
C MET A 521 4.86 -26.67 -11.30
N ALA A 522 5.12 -27.77 -12.01
CA ALA A 522 6.31 -28.59 -11.81
C ALA A 522 7.63 -27.86 -12.09
N ASP A 523 7.62 -26.86 -12.97
CA ASP A 523 8.78 -26.02 -13.29
C ASP A 523 9.02 -24.88 -12.29
N GLY A 524 8.19 -24.74 -11.26
CA GLY A 524 8.23 -23.69 -10.26
C GLY A 524 7.40 -22.45 -10.59
N SER A 525 6.77 -22.41 -11.77
CA SER A 525 5.84 -21.34 -12.13
C SER A 525 4.57 -21.39 -11.28
N SER A 526 3.83 -20.28 -11.20
CA SER A 526 2.62 -20.18 -10.39
C SER A 526 1.53 -19.34 -11.05
N LEU A 527 0.28 -19.67 -10.74
CA LEU A 527 -0.89 -18.93 -11.15
C LEU A 527 -1.82 -18.75 -9.94
N ILE A 528 -2.11 -17.48 -9.59
CA ILE A 528 -2.90 -17.15 -8.40
C ILE A 528 -4.14 -16.38 -8.82
N VAL A 529 -5.30 -16.82 -8.35
CA VAL A 529 -6.60 -16.22 -8.65
C VAL A 529 -7.18 -15.64 -7.38
N ARG A 530 -7.54 -14.35 -7.43
CA ARG A 530 -8.09 -13.62 -6.29
C ARG A 530 -9.18 -12.63 -6.72
N PRO A 531 -10.42 -12.77 -6.25
CA PRO A 531 -11.44 -11.72 -6.36
C PRO A 531 -11.04 -10.50 -5.53
N SER A 532 -11.43 -9.31 -5.99
CA SER A 532 -11.35 -8.10 -5.18
C SER A 532 -12.44 -8.12 -4.11
N GLY A 533 -12.10 -7.77 -2.87
CA GLY A 533 -13.08 -7.66 -1.78
C GLY A 533 -13.96 -6.41 -1.86
N THR A 534 -13.56 -5.39 -2.65
CA THR A 534 -14.20 -4.06 -2.67
C THR A 534 -14.69 -3.62 -4.04
N GLU A 535 -14.25 -4.28 -5.11
CA GLU A 535 -14.59 -3.94 -6.49
C GLU A 535 -15.06 -5.18 -7.25
N PRO A 536 -15.92 -5.06 -8.25
CA PRO A 536 -16.38 -6.19 -9.07
C PRO A 536 -15.30 -6.62 -10.06
N LYS A 537 -14.17 -7.10 -9.53
CA LYS A 537 -12.97 -7.49 -10.27
C LYS A 537 -12.43 -8.82 -9.78
N ILE A 538 -11.87 -9.61 -10.70
CA ILE A 538 -11.04 -10.78 -10.40
C ILE A 538 -9.64 -10.54 -10.93
N LYS A 539 -8.64 -10.83 -10.12
CA LYS A 539 -7.23 -10.66 -10.43
C LYS A 539 -6.56 -12.00 -10.66
N LEU A 540 -5.70 -12.03 -11.65
CA LEU A 540 -4.84 -13.13 -11.99
C LEU A 540 -3.39 -12.68 -11.82
N TYR A 541 -2.64 -13.34 -10.92
CA TYR A 541 -1.21 -13.13 -10.76
C TYR A 541 -0.47 -14.32 -11.35
N ILE A 542 0.55 -14.04 -12.12
CA ILE A 542 1.36 -15.02 -12.84
C ILE A 542 2.81 -14.88 -12.37
N GLY A 543 3.42 -15.98 -11.97
CA GLY A 543 4.85 -16.09 -11.75
C GLY A 543 5.42 -17.16 -12.69
N SER A 544 6.28 -16.76 -13.62
CA SER A 544 6.99 -17.72 -14.50
C SER A 544 8.43 -17.91 -14.05
N VAL A 545 8.97 -19.10 -14.27
CA VAL A 545 10.36 -19.44 -14.00
C VAL A 545 10.99 -20.03 -15.25
N GLY A 546 12.11 -19.45 -15.69
CA GLY A 546 12.85 -19.90 -16.87
C GLY A 546 14.33 -20.07 -16.61
N VAL A 547 14.98 -20.81 -17.49
CA VAL A 547 16.45 -20.98 -17.49
C VAL A 547 17.16 -19.84 -18.24
N THR A 548 16.43 -19.14 -19.11
CA THR A 548 16.85 -17.91 -19.79
C THR A 548 15.74 -16.86 -19.70
N GLU A 549 16.06 -15.61 -20.02
CA GLU A 549 15.09 -14.52 -20.08
C GLU A 549 13.96 -14.81 -21.07
N GLU A 550 14.33 -15.28 -22.27
CA GLU A 550 13.37 -15.60 -23.35
C GLU A 550 12.43 -16.75 -22.93
N ASP A 551 12.97 -17.78 -22.28
CA ASP A 551 12.16 -18.92 -21.77
C ASP A 551 11.15 -18.43 -20.73
N ALA A 552 11.58 -17.63 -19.75
CA ALA A 552 10.70 -17.10 -18.73
C ALA A 552 9.61 -16.16 -19.28
N ILE A 553 9.94 -15.32 -20.27
CA ILE A 553 8.99 -14.44 -20.97
C ILE A 553 7.96 -15.27 -21.76
N ALA A 554 8.42 -16.29 -22.50
CA ALA A 554 7.54 -17.17 -23.26
C ALA A 554 6.55 -17.92 -22.34
N LYS A 555 7.04 -18.47 -21.23
CA LYS A 555 6.20 -19.12 -20.20
C LYS A 555 5.21 -18.16 -19.57
N ARG A 556 5.64 -16.95 -19.21
CA ARG A 556 4.74 -15.93 -18.68
C ARG A 556 3.60 -15.65 -19.65
N THR A 557 3.89 -15.45 -20.93
CA THR A 557 2.89 -15.19 -21.96
C THR A 557 1.91 -16.35 -22.09
N ALA A 558 2.40 -17.59 -22.14
CA ALA A 558 1.57 -18.79 -22.21
C ALA A 558 0.67 -18.95 -20.97
N LEU A 559 1.20 -18.65 -19.76
CA LEU A 559 0.43 -18.67 -18.51
C LEU A 559 -0.63 -17.57 -18.47
N GLU A 560 -0.35 -16.37 -19.00
CA GLU A 560 -1.33 -15.28 -19.11
C GLU A 560 -2.49 -15.65 -20.01
N GLU A 561 -2.21 -16.28 -21.17
CA GLU A 561 -3.23 -16.74 -22.12
C GLU A 561 -4.07 -17.87 -21.52
N SER A 562 -3.40 -18.89 -20.96
CA SER A 562 -4.07 -20.04 -20.35
C SER A 562 -4.90 -19.63 -19.14
N GLY A 563 -4.38 -18.78 -18.26
CA GLY A 563 -5.08 -18.26 -17.11
C GLY A 563 -6.28 -17.39 -17.49
N THR A 564 -6.16 -16.56 -18.54
CA THR A 564 -7.28 -15.79 -19.09
C THR A 564 -8.41 -16.69 -19.57
N LYS A 565 -8.08 -17.74 -20.34
CA LYS A 565 -9.06 -18.75 -20.80
C LYS A 565 -9.67 -19.53 -19.63
N LEU A 566 -8.87 -19.90 -18.63
CA LEU A 566 -9.32 -20.61 -17.44
C LEU A 566 -10.37 -19.81 -16.65
N LEU A 567 -10.28 -18.49 -16.64
CA LEU A 567 -11.27 -17.59 -16.05
C LEU A 567 -12.46 -17.28 -16.99
N GLY A 568 -12.46 -17.79 -18.22
CA GLY A 568 -13.53 -17.57 -19.21
C GLY A 568 -13.55 -16.14 -19.79
N PHE A 569 -12.38 -15.51 -19.97
CA PHE A 569 -12.21 -14.19 -20.59
C PHE A 569 -11.45 -14.28 -21.91
#